data_c3bfdb58bca9e864295829a409055cd8
#
_entry.id   c3bfdb58bca9e864295829a409055cd8
#
_cell.length_a   1.000
_cell.length_b   1.000
_cell.length_c   1.000
_cell.angle_alpha   90.00
_cell.angle_beta   90.00
_cell.angle_gamma   90.00
#
_symmetry.space_group_name_H-M   'P 1'
#
loop_
_entity.id
_entity.type
_entity.pdbx_description
1 polymer ?
#
loop_
_entity_poly.entity_id
_entity_poly.type
_entity_poly.pdbx_seq_one_letter_code
_entity_poly.pdbx_strand_id
1 'polypeptide(L)'
;MFLLSILAACTGSYNSGSSDEINTVPKFVNNATDNSLPYITAPTQAIATNEGATAVTTVVAQDPNGDVPLTYKLEGNATSSTDHAAFEISSAGVITYKTAPTYITQNAYSFTVVVSDQFHSVKKDINVTVNIPPFAWKSATPEAQGMDATKLQVALDYAFTDIYNTQGLIIIKDGKIVSEQYQGISDASVTGLKRIATSESKIWSTGWDDAKYETVFGTRDLNSIGLSNSSAKTILGLLIGIAIDNGSINSLDDKVSQYITSWVGTTKEDITLKDMITMRSGLAAITETKGLLGSHTLMYESDGLTVSLARDLNPSPPANKFRYDGMGDTLILGEVLRIATGKDA
;
A
#
# COMPACT_ATOMS: atom_id res chain seq x y z
N MET A 1 15.78 56.11 5.62
CA MET A 1 16.56 57.32 5.32
C MET A 1 16.92 57.29 3.84
N PHE A 2 16.27 58.19 3.09
CA PHE A 2 16.57 58.76 1.76
C PHE A 2 17.01 57.81 0.63
N LEU A 3 16.21 57.51 -0.41
CA LEU A 3 15.71 58.37 -1.53
C LEU A 3 16.84 59.07 -2.31
N LEU A 4 16.98 58.72 -3.59
CA LEU A 4 16.97 59.74 -4.64
C LEU A 4 16.77 59.12 -6.04
N SER A 5 15.70 59.55 -6.69
CA SER A 5 15.35 59.44 -8.06
C SER A 5 16.14 60.44 -8.93
N ILE A 6 16.44 60.08 -10.19
CA ILE A 6 16.75 61.08 -11.20
C ILE A 6 15.91 60.77 -12.45
N LEU A 7 14.98 61.70 -12.69
CA LEU A 7 14.21 61.84 -13.91
C LEU A 7 14.97 62.81 -14.83
N ALA A 8 15.26 62.45 -16.06
CA ALA A 8 15.74 63.38 -17.06
C ALA A 8 14.69 63.43 -18.20
N ALA A 9 13.99 64.55 -18.25
CA ALA A 9 13.11 64.91 -19.35
C ALA A 9 13.94 65.58 -20.45
N CYS A 10 13.77 65.16 -21.69
CA CYS A 10 14.18 65.90 -22.84
C CYS A 10 12.90 66.37 -23.62
N THR A 11 12.69 67.67 -23.55
CA THR A 11 11.71 68.39 -24.41
C THR A 11 12.33 68.70 -25.75
N GLY A 12 11.74 68.27 -26.83
CA GLY A 12 12.10 68.64 -28.17
C GLY A 12 10.85 68.96 -29.00
N SER A 13 10.79 70.14 -29.53
CA SER A 13 9.69 70.85 -30.20
C SER A 13 9.08 70.09 -31.40
N TYR A 14 7.79 70.27 -31.49
CA TYR A 14 6.97 69.94 -32.64
C TYR A 14 7.34 70.83 -33.82
N ASN A 15 7.43 70.22 -35.00
CA ASN A 15 7.24 70.93 -36.28
C ASN A 15 6.33 70.11 -37.20
N SER A 16 5.23 70.73 -37.61
CA SER A 16 4.21 70.14 -38.46
C SER A 16 4.60 70.18 -39.91
N GLY A 17 4.55 69.06 -40.57
CA GLY A 17 4.70 68.94 -42.02
C GLY A 17 4.10 67.61 -42.50
N SER A 18 3.08 67.74 -43.34
CA SER A 18 2.26 66.66 -43.93
C SER A 18 3.07 65.75 -44.87
N SER A 19 2.70 64.51 -44.88
CA SER A 19 2.35 63.66 -46.05
C SER A 19 2.69 62.20 -45.80
N ASP A 20 1.76 61.37 -46.11
CA ASP A 20 1.73 59.91 -46.18
C ASP A 20 3.09 59.23 -46.46
N GLU A 21 3.70 58.72 -45.41
CA GLU A 21 4.58 57.54 -45.49
C GLU A 21 4.13 56.52 -44.47
N ILE A 22 3.80 55.36 -45.00
CA ILE A 22 3.53 54.14 -44.23
C ILE A 22 4.77 53.88 -43.40
N ASN A 23 4.75 54.31 -42.13
CA ASN A 23 5.80 54.00 -41.16
C ASN A 23 5.68 52.53 -40.83
N THR A 24 6.30 51.67 -41.63
CA THR A 24 6.65 50.33 -41.22
C THR A 24 7.65 50.47 -40.09
N VAL A 25 7.14 50.35 -38.84
CA VAL A 25 8.00 50.15 -37.68
C VAL A 25 8.96 49.04 -38.06
N PRO A 26 10.28 49.27 -38.01
CA PRO A 26 11.23 48.17 -38.25
C PRO A 26 10.89 47.07 -37.26
N LYS A 27 10.50 45.91 -37.75
CA LYS A 27 10.59 44.70 -36.96
C LYS A 27 12.04 44.65 -36.50
N PHE A 28 12.26 44.86 -35.21
CA PHE A 28 13.55 44.45 -34.66
C PHE A 28 13.70 42.96 -34.97
N VAL A 29 14.49 42.66 -35.94
CA VAL A 29 15.05 41.35 -36.09
C VAL A 29 15.89 41.15 -34.83
N ASN A 30 15.45 40.30 -33.91
CA ASN A 30 16.21 39.96 -32.76
C ASN A 30 17.60 39.58 -33.24
N ASN A 31 18.57 40.42 -32.91
CA ASN A 31 19.96 40.13 -33.17
C ASN A 31 20.29 38.87 -32.35
N ALA A 32 21.02 37.92 -32.97
CA ALA A 32 21.44 36.67 -32.35
C ALA A 32 22.29 36.82 -31.07
N THR A 33 22.33 38.02 -30.49
CA THR A 33 23.05 38.35 -29.26
C THR A 33 22.15 38.47 -28.01
N ASP A 34 20.83 38.45 -28.18
CA ASP A 34 19.88 38.47 -27.03
C ASP A 34 19.22 37.09 -26.88
N ASN A 35 20.05 36.10 -26.54
CA ASN A 35 19.61 34.72 -26.35
C ASN A 35 19.28 34.50 -24.90
N SER A 36 17.99 34.57 -24.54
CA SER A 36 17.48 34.30 -23.21
C SER A 36 17.52 32.80 -22.95
N LEU A 37 17.79 32.44 -21.68
CA LEU A 37 17.81 31.05 -21.21
C LEU A 37 16.44 30.36 -21.48
N PRO A 38 16.43 29.14 -22.00
CA PRO A 38 15.22 28.34 -22.03
C PRO A 38 14.74 28.06 -20.59
N TYR A 39 13.47 27.76 -20.41
CA TYR A 39 12.92 27.39 -19.11
C TYR A 39 11.93 26.23 -19.20
N ILE A 40 11.89 25.40 -18.15
CA ILE A 40 11.04 24.22 -18.06
C ILE A 40 9.77 24.57 -17.29
N THR A 41 8.61 24.45 -17.94
CA THR A 41 7.30 24.71 -17.35
C THR A 41 6.63 23.46 -16.76
N ALA A 42 6.93 22.27 -17.28
CA ALA A 42 6.40 21.00 -16.78
C ALA A 42 7.46 19.89 -16.88
N PRO A 43 7.38 18.87 -15.99
CA PRO A 43 6.45 18.71 -14.89
C PRO A 43 6.76 19.65 -13.73
N THR A 44 5.73 20.09 -12.99
CA THR A 44 5.88 20.97 -11.82
C THR A 44 5.89 20.21 -10.50
N GLN A 45 5.48 18.94 -10.50
CA GLN A 45 5.33 18.08 -9.33
C GLN A 45 6.09 16.76 -9.54
N ALA A 46 6.28 16.03 -8.42
CA ALA A 46 6.74 14.65 -8.47
C ALA A 46 5.78 13.80 -9.32
N ILE A 47 6.35 12.86 -10.05
CA ILE A 47 5.62 12.00 -10.99
C ILE A 47 5.33 10.68 -10.32
N ALA A 48 4.10 10.20 -10.45
CA ALA A 48 3.71 8.86 -10.04
C ALA A 48 3.30 8.05 -11.29
N THR A 49 3.85 6.85 -11.42
CA THR A 49 3.47 5.87 -12.45
C THR A 49 3.04 4.57 -11.77
N ASN A 50 2.38 3.70 -12.51
CA ASN A 50 2.08 2.36 -12.01
C ASN A 50 3.14 1.37 -12.50
N GLU A 51 3.31 0.28 -11.76
CA GLU A 51 4.03 -0.89 -12.22
C GLU A 51 3.54 -1.31 -13.62
N GLY A 52 4.46 -1.68 -14.50
CA GLY A 52 4.16 -2.05 -15.89
C GLY A 52 3.91 -0.87 -16.84
N ALA A 53 3.95 0.38 -16.34
CA ALA A 53 3.81 1.55 -17.21
C ALA A 53 5.01 1.69 -18.16
N THR A 54 4.75 2.15 -19.37
CA THR A 54 5.80 2.53 -20.33
C THR A 54 5.97 4.05 -20.41
N ALA A 55 4.89 4.81 -20.27
CA ALA A 55 4.92 6.27 -20.28
C ALA A 55 5.23 6.84 -18.89
N VAL A 56 6.00 7.92 -18.85
CA VAL A 56 6.36 8.63 -17.61
C VAL A 56 5.73 10.02 -17.59
N THR A 57 6.21 10.92 -18.44
CA THR A 57 5.73 12.31 -18.54
C THR A 57 6.22 12.96 -19.82
N THR A 58 5.75 14.18 -20.07
CA THR A 58 6.30 15.05 -21.11
C THR A 58 6.91 16.28 -20.45
N VAL A 59 8.16 16.57 -20.79
CA VAL A 59 8.83 17.80 -20.42
C VAL A 59 8.35 18.91 -21.35
N VAL A 60 7.77 19.95 -20.80
CA VAL A 60 7.38 21.14 -21.57
C VAL A 60 8.39 22.25 -21.23
N ALA A 61 9.04 22.76 -22.23
CA ALA A 61 9.98 23.86 -22.11
C ALA A 61 9.71 24.91 -23.18
N GLN A 62 10.12 26.11 -22.90
CA GLN A 62 9.97 27.27 -23.79
C GLN A 62 11.29 28.00 -23.89
N ASP A 63 11.56 28.49 -25.07
CA ASP A 63 12.62 29.44 -25.35
C ASP A 63 11.96 30.82 -25.58
N PRO A 64 12.31 31.85 -24.80
CA PRO A 64 11.73 33.18 -24.96
C PRO A 64 12.02 33.80 -26.35
N ASN A 65 13.10 33.41 -26.99
CA ASN A 65 13.47 33.91 -28.32
C ASN A 65 12.75 33.18 -29.46
N GLY A 66 12.42 31.89 -29.27
CA GLY A 66 11.54 31.12 -30.14
C GLY A 66 12.13 30.68 -31.48
N ASP A 67 13.42 30.93 -31.72
CA ASP A 67 14.06 30.80 -33.03
C ASP A 67 14.95 29.55 -33.15
N VAL A 68 15.18 28.78 -32.08
CA VAL A 68 16.00 27.58 -32.09
C VAL A 68 15.28 26.39 -31.53
N PRO A 69 15.30 25.22 -32.18
CA PRO A 69 14.68 24.04 -31.63
C PRO A 69 15.37 23.59 -30.33
N LEU A 70 14.56 23.35 -29.28
CA LEU A 70 15.05 22.82 -28.01
C LEU A 70 15.46 21.36 -28.15
N THR A 71 16.53 20.99 -27.48
CA THR A 71 17.01 19.63 -27.36
C THR A 71 16.88 19.13 -25.92
N TYR A 72 16.65 17.84 -25.75
CA TYR A 72 16.39 17.21 -24.48
C TYR A 72 17.37 16.07 -24.22
N LYS A 73 17.87 15.97 -22.98
CA LYS A 73 18.76 14.91 -22.54
C LYS A 73 18.46 14.50 -21.10
N LEU A 74 18.74 13.26 -20.74
CA LEU A 74 18.67 12.76 -19.37
C LEU A 74 20.08 12.56 -18.82
N GLU A 75 20.28 12.95 -17.56
CA GLU A 75 21.55 12.79 -16.83
C GLU A 75 21.26 12.30 -15.40
N GLY A 76 22.25 11.65 -14.77
CA GLY A 76 22.21 11.38 -13.33
C GLY A 76 22.24 12.67 -12.51
N ASN A 77 21.73 12.60 -11.28
CA ASN A 77 21.75 13.72 -10.34
C ASN A 77 22.44 13.35 -9.02
N ALA A 78 22.37 14.24 -8.03
CA ALA A 78 22.97 14.01 -6.71
C ALA A 78 22.34 12.85 -5.94
N THR A 79 21.06 12.51 -6.21
CA THR A 79 20.35 11.40 -5.57
C THR A 79 20.70 10.07 -6.23
N SER A 80 20.78 10.02 -7.56
CA SER A 80 21.15 8.81 -8.31
C SER A 80 21.95 9.19 -9.56
N SER A 81 23.14 8.62 -9.69
CA SER A 81 23.98 8.81 -10.88
C SER A 81 23.55 7.91 -12.06
N THR A 82 22.75 6.90 -11.84
CA THR A 82 22.46 5.81 -12.80
C THR A 82 21.01 5.69 -13.22
N ASP A 83 20.05 6.20 -12.45
CA ASP A 83 18.61 6.02 -12.69
C ASP A 83 18.16 6.51 -14.07
N HIS A 84 18.78 7.57 -14.60
CA HIS A 84 18.48 8.08 -15.95
C HIS A 84 18.63 7.01 -17.05
N ALA A 85 19.44 5.99 -16.83
CA ALA A 85 19.68 4.92 -17.79
C ALA A 85 18.45 4.03 -18.03
N ALA A 86 17.51 4.01 -17.07
CA ALA A 86 16.23 3.29 -17.18
C ALA A 86 15.22 3.97 -18.14
N PHE A 87 15.51 5.20 -18.57
CA PHE A 87 14.59 6.03 -19.34
C PHE A 87 15.19 6.42 -20.71
N GLU A 88 14.30 6.85 -21.57
CA GLU A 88 14.64 7.57 -22.80
C GLU A 88 13.78 8.83 -22.89
N ILE A 89 14.28 9.84 -23.60
CA ILE A 89 13.56 11.07 -23.86
C ILE A 89 13.60 11.36 -25.37
N SER A 90 12.45 11.67 -25.93
CA SER A 90 12.33 12.01 -27.35
C SER A 90 12.70 13.47 -27.63
N SER A 91 12.87 13.82 -28.91
CA SER A 91 13.03 15.21 -29.34
C SER A 91 11.82 16.11 -29.03
N ALA A 92 10.66 15.52 -28.72
CA ALA A 92 9.45 16.22 -28.27
C ALA A 92 9.35 16.33 -26.74
N GLY A 93 10.38 15.93 -26.00
CA GLY A 93 10.40 15.97 -24.52
C GLY A 93 9.63 14.85 -23.85
N VAL A 94 9.16 13.82 -24.57
CA VAL A 94 8.44 12.69 -23.99
C VAL A 94 9.43 11.74 -23.33
N ILE A 95 9.24 11.49 -22.02
CA ILE A 95 10.01 10.53 -21.23
C ILE A 95 9.25 9.21 -21.15
N THR A 96 9.92 8.12 -21.46
CA THR A 96 9.39 6.75 -21.35
C THR A 96 10.39 5.85 -20.64
N TYR A 97 9.89 4.77 -20.03
CA TYR A 97 10.75 3.68 -19.56
C TYR A 97 11.26 2.86 -20.75
N LYS A 98 12.53 2.50 -20.75
CA LYS A 98 13.10 1.53 -21.72
C LYS A 98 12.57 0.12 -21.47
N THR A 99 12.36 -0.22 -20.20
CA THR A 99 11.73 -1.46 -19.75
C THR A 99 10.72 -1.10 -18.69
N ALA A 100 9.50 -1.62 -18.81
CA ALA A 100 8.45 -1.37 -17.84
C ALA A 100 8.91 -1.71 -16.41
N PRO A 101 8.74 -0.81 -15.43
CA PRO A 101 9.24 -1.02 -14.09
C PRO A 101 8.39 -2.05 -13.34
N THR A 102 9.03 -2.79 -12.41
CA THR A 102 8.34 -3.56 -11.39
C THR A 102 8.60 -2.94 -10.03
N TYR A 103 7.55 -2.82 -9.21
CA TYR A 103 7.65 -2.18 -7.89
C TYR A 103 8.71 -2.84 -6.99
N ILE A 104 8.80 -4.18 -7.04
CA ILE A 104 9.74 -4.95 -6.22
C ILE A 104 11.20 -4.69 -6.63
N THR A 105 11.45 -4.47 -7.92
CA THR A 105 12.82 -4.26 -8.41
C THR A 105 13.30 -2.86 -8.08
N GLN A 106 12.50 -1.85 -8.41
CA GLN A 106 12.78 -0.45 -8.09
C GLN A 106 11.49 0.37 -8.11
N ASN A 107 11.17 0.99 -6.98
CA ASN A 107 9.93 1.76 -6.81
C ASN A 107 10.13 3.28 -6.80
N ALA A 108 11.36 3.75 -6.91
CA ALA A 108 11.68 5.17 -6.99
C ALA A 108 12.88 5.41 -7.88
N TYR A 109 12.82 6.47 -8.67
CA TYR A 109 13.89 6.92 -9.56
C TYR A 109 14.10 8.42 -9.39
N SER A 110 15.34 8.86 -9.56
CA SER A 110 15.70 10.27 -9.53
C SER A 110 16.76 10.57 -10.60
N PHE A 111 16.49 11.54 -11.44
CA PHE A 111 17.39 11.94 -12.53
C PHE A 111 17.18 13.40 -12.91
N THR A 112 18.09 13.96 -13.70
CA THR A 112 18.00 15.32 -14.20
C THR A 112 17.60 15.32 -15.67
N VAL A 113 16.65 16.18 -16.03
CA VAL A 113 16.38 16.57 -17.41
C VAL A 113 17.20 17.82 -17.72
N VAL A 114 17.91 17.79 -18.83
CA VAL A 114 18.62 18.93 -19.40
C VAL A 114 17.90 19.36 -20.66
N VAL A 115 17.50 20.62 -20.72
CA VAL A 115 16.92 21.25 -21.90
C VAL A 115 17.90 22.30 -22.39
N SER A 116 18.26 22.23 -23.66
CA SER A 116 19.23 23.13 -24.28
C SER A 116 18.66 23.74 -25.53
N ASP A 117 18.89 25.00 -25.70
CA ASP A 117 18.94 25.67 -26.97
C ASP A 117 20.36 25.55 -27.57
N GLN A 118 20.69 26.30 -28.59
CA GLN A 118 22.00 26.25 -29.21
C GLN A 118 23.13 26.86 -28.35
N PHE A 119 22.78 27.67 -27.34
CA PHE A 119 23.72 28.51 -26.57
C PHE A 119 23.71 28.22 -25.06
N HIS A 120 22.56 27.81 -24.52
CA HIS A 120 22.35 27.66 -23.10
C HIS A 120 21.67 26.31 -22.75
N SER A 121 21.80 25.95 -21.49
CA SER A 121 21.13 24.74 -20.95
C SER A 121 20.54 25.05 -19.59
N VAL A 122 19.34 24.51 -19.35
CA VAL A 122 18.69 24.50 -18.04
C VAL A 122 18.48 23.08 -17.57
N LYS A 123 18.54 22.87 -16.25
CA LYS A 123 18.46 21.57 -15.62
C LYS A 123 17.29 21.52 -14.65
N LYS A 124 16.62 20.38 -14.59
CA LYS A 124 15.55 20.12 -13.62
C LYS A 124 15.60 18.68 -13.15
N ASP A 125 15.63 18.50 -11.85
CA ASP A 125 15.55 17.18 -11.23
C ASP A 125 14.12 16.66 -11.29
N ILE A 126 13.99 15.40 -11.67
CA ILE A 126 12.75 14.66 -11.80
C ILE A 126 12.81 13.48 -10.84
N ASN A 127 11.76 13.35 -10.02
CA ASN A 127 11.55 12.20 -9.16
C ASN A 127 10.32 11.44 -9.67
N VAL A 128 10.48 10.13 -9.86
CA VAL A 128 9.41 9.23 -10.31
C VAL A 128 9.20 8.17 -9.25
N THR A 129 7.96 8.01 -8.81
CA THR A 129 7.54 6.92 -7.92
C THR A 129 6.75 5.90 -8.72
N VAL A 130 7.09 4.62 -8.57
CA VAL A 130 6.32 3.51 -9.14
C VAL A 130 5.37 3.00 -8.08
N ASN A 131 4.09 2.92 -8.38
CA ASN A 131 3.06 2.40 -7.49
C ASN A 131 2.60 1.02 -7.97
N ILE A 132 2.23 0.17 -7.04
CA ILE A 132 1.45 -1.03 -7.37
C ILE A 132 0.02 -0.56 -7.65
N PRO A 133 -0.53 -0.80 -8.86
CA PRO A 133 -1.92 -0.48 -9.11
C PRO A 133 -2.81 -1.31 -8.17
N PRO A 134 -3.94 -0.80 -7.69
CA PRO A 134 -4.88 -1.57 -6.91
C PRO A 134 -5.21 -2.87 -7.64
N PHE A 135 -5.03 -3.99 -6.95
CA PHE A 135 -5.42 -5.28 -7.53
C PHE A 135 -6.93 -5.30 -7.73
N ALA A 136 -7.36 -5.55 -8.95
CA ALA A 136 -8.76 -5.74 -9.28
C ALA A 136 -8.96 -7.15 -9.87
N TRP A 137 -9.83 -7.93 -9.21
CA TRP A 137 -10.24 -9.21 -9.75
C TRP A 137 -10.93 -9.03 -11.10
N LYS A 138 -10.52 -9.80 -12.09
CA LYS A 138 -11.27 -9.89 -13.35
C LYS A 138 -12.55 -10.69 -13.12
N SER A 139 -13.64 -10.29 -13.75
CA SER A 139 -14.91 -11.03 -13.72
C SER A 139 -15.14 -11.78 -15.03
N ALA A 140 -15.93 -12.83 -14.98
CA ALA A 140 -16.41 -13.56 -16.15
C ALA A 140 -17.80 -14.14 -15.86
N THR A 141 -18.60 -14.41 -16.91
CA THR A 141 -19.85 -15.15 -16.73
C THR A 141 -19.57 -16.64 -16.46
N PRO A 142 -20.48 -17.36 -15.79
CA PRO A 142 -20.34 -18.79 -15.57
C PRO A 142 -20.07 -19.56 -16.87
N GLU A 143 -20.83 -19.26 -17.93
CA GLU A 143 -20.73 -19.93 -19.23
C GLU A 143 -19.36 -19.68 -19.88
N ALA A 144 -18.83 -18.45 -19.81
CA ALA A 144 -17.51 -18.10 -20.34
C ALA A 144 -16.37 -18.88 -19.63
N GLN A 145 -16.67 -19.43 -18.46
CA GLN A 145 -15.76 -20.29 -17.70
C GLN A 145 -16.18 -21.77 -17.76
N GLY A 146 -17.08 -22.16 -18.67
CA GLY A 146 -17.55 -23.53 -18.84
C GLY A 146 -18.34 -24.06 -17.64
N MET A 147 -19.02 -23.19 -16.91
CA MET A 147 -19.89 -23.53 -15.79
C MET A 147 -21.38 -23.41 -16.24
N ASP A 148 -22.22 -24.25 -15.67
CA ASP A 148 -23.65 -24.18 -15.84
C ASP A 148 -24.27 -23.17 -14.88
N ALA A 149 -24.73 -22.03 -15.40
CA ALA A 149 -25.27 -20.94 -14.58
C ALA A 149 -26.49 -21.38 -13.76
N THR A 150 -27.33 -22.28 -14.28
CA THR A 150 -28.53 -22.78 -13.57
C THR A 150 -28.10 -23.58 -12.33
N LYS A 151 -27.12 -24.47 -12.49
CA LYS A 151 -26.61 -25.26 -11.36
C LYS A 151 -25.88 -24.40 -10.36
N LEU A 152 -25.16 -23.37 -10.85
CA LEU A 152 -24.49 -22.39 -9.99
C LEU A 152 -25.54 -21.64 -9.15
N GLN A 153 -26.64 -21.18 -9.75
CA GLN A 153 -27.69 -20.49 -9.01
C GLN A 153 -28.33 -21.40 -7.94
N VAL A 154 -28.59 -22.67 -8.22
CA VAL A 154 -29.08 -23.63 -7.20
C VAL A 154 -28.09 -23.75 -6.03
N ALA A 155 -26.77 -23.75 -6.30
CA ALA A 155 -25.79 -23.82 -5.26
C ALA A 155 -25.73 -22.52 -4.41
N LEU A 156 -25.91 -21.35 -5.04
CA LEU A 156 -26.03 -20.07 -4.35
C LEU A 156 -27.28 -20.01 -3.47
N ASP A 157 -28.42 -20.37 -4.00
CA ASP A 157 -29.69 -20.41 -3.27
C ASP A 157 -29.59 -21.33 -2.04
N TYR A 158 -28.95 -22.48 -2.20
CA TYR A 158 -28.68 -23.38 -1.08
C TYR A 158 -27.76 -22.76 -0.03
N ALA A 159 -26.67 -22.13 -0.47
CA ALA A 159 -25.69 -21.51 0.43
C ALA A 159 -26.30 -20.38 1.26
N PHE A 160 -27.24 -19.62 0.71
CA PHE A 160 -27.88 -18.49 1.37
C PHE A 160 -29.23 -18.81 2.04
N THR A 161 -29.52 -20.10 2.27
CA THR A 161 -30.66 -20.45 3.12
C THR A 161 -30.41 -20.02 4.57
N ASP A 162 -31.45 -19.59 5.26
CA ASP A 162 -31.38 -19.01 6.63
C ASP A 162 -30.65 -19.89 7.65
N ILE A 163 -30.68 -21.22 7.45
CA ILE A 163 -30.07 -22.17 8.39
C ILE A 163 -28.53 -22.12 8.41
N TYR A 164 -27.87 -21.58 7.36
CA TYR A 164 -26.41 -21.57 7.26
C TYR A 164 -25.77 -20.27 7.67
N ASN A 165 -26.52 -19.18 7.83
CA ASN A 165 -26.02 -17.85 8.16
C ASN A 165 -24.84 -17.40 7.26
N THR A 166 -24.88 -17.75 6.00
CA THR A 166 -23.85 -17.36 5.02
C THR A 166 -23.89 -15.86 4.83
N GLN A 167 -22.79 -15.17 5.12
CA GLN A 167 -22.69 -13.71 5.01
C GLN A 167 -22.24 -13.29 3.61
N GLY A 168 -21.38 -14.06 2.99
CA GLY A 168 -20.87 -13.81 1.65
C GLY A 168 -20.36 -15.08 1.01
N LEU A 169 -20.43 -15.16 -0.30
CA LEU A 169 -19.89 -16.24 -1.11
C LEU A 169 -19.29 -15.69 -2.39
N ILE A 170 -18.02 -16.04 -2.64
CA ILE A 170 -17.32 -15.72 -3.87
C ILE A 170 -16.91 -17.03 -4.55
N ILE A 171 -17.19 -17.14 -5.84
CA ILE A 171 -16.76 -18.27 -6.66
C ILE A 171 -15.79 -17.77 -7.71
N ILE A 172 -14.59 -18.34 -7.68
CA ILE A 172 -13.48 -17.98 -8.57
C ILE A 172 -13.14 -19.20 -9.42
N LYS A 173 -13.01 -18.99 -10.72
CA LYS A 173 -12.52 -20.01 -11.66
C LYS A 173 -11.52 -19.38 -12.63
N ASP A 174 -10.37 -20.04 -12.79
CA ASP A 174 -9.29 -19.60 -13.68
C ASP A 174 -8.88 -18.14 -13.43
N GLY A 175 -8.78 -17.73 -12.14
CA GLY A 175 -8.39 -16.39 -11.72
C GLY A 175 -9.43 -15.30 -11.96
N LYS A 176 -10.69 -15.64 -12.23
CA LYS A 176 -11.79 -14.70 -12.46
C LYS A 176 -12.94 -14.96 -11.51
N ILE A 177 -13.54 -13.88 -10.98
CA ILE A 177 -14.79 -13.97 -10.22
C ILE A 177 -15.91 -14.34 -11.18
N VAL A 178 -16.55 -15.48 -10.91
CA VAL A 178 -17.69 -15.99 -11.69
C VAL A 178 -19.00 -15.63 -11.02
N SER A 179 -19.01 -15.61 -9.70
CA SER A 179 -20.14 -15.19 -8.89
C SER A 179 -19.68 -14.58 -7.58
N GLU A 180 -20.37 -13.55 -7.13
CA GLU A 180 -20.13 -12.85 -5.89
C GLU A 180 -21.46 -12.39 -5.33
N GLN A 181 -21.79 -12.83 -4.11
CA GLN A 181 -23.05 -12.51 -3.44
C GLN A 181 -22.83 -12.31 -1.95
N TYR A 182 -23.49 -11.32 -1.38
CA TYR A 182 -23.43 -10.95 0.05
C TYR A 182 -24.82 -10.67 0.59
N GLN A 183 -25.06 -11.04 1.83
CA GLN A 183 -26.28 -10.67 2.56
C GLN A 183 -25.98 -10.07 3.95
N GLY A 184 -24.71 -10.05 4.36
CA GLY A 184 -24.32 -9.54 5.67
C GLY A 184 -24.58 -10.53 6.81
N ILE A 185 -24.33 -10.07 8.06
CA ILE A 185 -24.57 -10.86 9.26
C ILE A 185 -26.05 -10.81 9.65
N SER A 186 -26.64 -11.95 10.02
CA SER A 186 -28.04 -12.00 10.44
C SER A 186 -28.23 -11.50 11.87
N ASP A 187 -29.43 -10.97 12.18
CA ASP A 187 -29.80 -10.59 13.55
C ASP A 187 -29.70 -11.75 14.53
N ALA A 188 -30.04 -12.95 14.10
CA ALA A 188 -29.90 -14.16 14.90
C ALA A 188 -28.43 -14.44 15.26
N SER A 189 -27.50 -14.24 14.32
CA SER A 189 -26.07 -14.38 14.57
C SER A 189 -25.55 -13.33 15.54
N VAL A 190 -25.95 -12.08 15.41
CA VAL A 190 -25.57 -11.00 16.34
C VAL A 190 -26.13 -11.27 17.73
N THR A 191 -27.41 -11.68 17.83
CA THR A 191 -28.04 -12.07 19.10
C THR A 191 -27.30 -13.24 19.73
N GLY A 192 -26.90 -14.22 18.94
CA GLY A 192 -26.07 -15.35 19.38
C GLY A 192 -24.73 -14.92 19.97
N LEU A 193 -24.02 -14.02 19.30
CA LEU A 193 -22.76 -13.45 19.80
C LEU A 193 -22.97 -12.68 21.09
N LYS A 194 -23.98 -11.82 21.17
CA LYS A 194 -24.34 -11.08 22.40
C LYS A 194 -24.62 -12.03 23.55
N ARG A 195 -25.42 -13.10 23.32
CA ARG A 195 -25.74 -14.09 24.35
C ARG A 195 -24.49 -14.80 24.86
N ILE A 196 -23.56 -15.18 23.97
CA ILE A 196 -22.29 -15.78 24.39
C ILE A 196 -21.53 -14.78 25.26
N ALA A 197 -21.37 -13.55 24.82
CA ALA A 197 -20.68 -12.50 25.56
C ALA A 197 -21.30 -12.28 26.96
N THR A 198 -22.61 -12.17 27.05
CA THR A 198 -23.31 -11.88 28.32
C THR A 198 -23.40 -13.08 29.26
N SER A 199 -23.56 -14.30 28.73
CA SER A 199 -23.65 -15.52 29.56
C SER A 199 -22.31 -15.89 30.18
N GLU A 200 -21.23 -15.49 29.57
CA GLU A 200 -19.86 -15.75 29.97
C GLU A 200 -19.20 -14.54 30.64
N SER A 201 -20.01 -13.58 31.06
CA SER A 201 -19.60 -12.27 31.57
C SER A 201 -18.62 -12.29 32.76
N LYS A 202 -18.37 -13.44 33.38
CA LYS A 202 -17.29 -13.63 34.35
C LYS A 202 -15.91 -13.82 33.74
N ILE A 203 -15.85 -14.07 32.41
CA ILE A 203 -14.65 -14.39 31.68
C ILE A 203 -14.25 -13.20 30.78
N TRP A 204 -15.21 -12.38 30.40
CA TRP A 204 -15.04 -11.29 29.45
C TRP A 204 -14.78 -9.99 30.18
N SER A 205 -13.59 -9.48 30.02
CA SER A 205 -13.29 -8.15 30.53
C SER A 205 -14.14 -7.13 29.80
N THR A 206 -14.77 -6.34 30.60
CA THR A 206 -15.27 -5.00 30.39
C THR A 206 -14.98 -4.36 29.00
N GLY A 207 -16.01 -4.10 28.25
CA GLY A 207 -15.94 -3.29 27.06
C GLY A 207 -16.74 -3.81 25.87
N TRP A 208 -17.35 -4.99 26.00
CA TRP A 208 -18.30 -5.51 25.04
C TRP A 208 -19.72 -5.48 25.67
N ASP A 209 -20.38 -4.36 25.51
CA ASP A 209 -21.80 -4.19 25.83
C ASP A 209 -22.64 -4.20 24.53
N ASP A 210 -23.94 -4.11 24.68
CA ASP A 210 -24.88 -4.10 23.55
C ASP A 210 -24.60 -2.96 22.59
N ALA A 211 -24.22 -1.79 23.09
CA ALA A 211 -23.92 -0.63 22.24
C ALA A 211 -22.68 -0.87 21.37
N LYS A 212 -21.65 -1.50 21.93
CA LYS A 212 -20.44 -1.85 21.17
C LYS A 212 -20.71 -2.94 20.13
N TYR A 213 -21.54 -3.95 20.46
CA TYR A 213 -21.98 -4.94 19.47
C TYR A 213 -22.75 -4.30 18.33
N GLU A 214 -23.66 -3.37 18.59
CA GLU A 214 -24.37 -2.65 17.56
C GLU A 214 -23.46 -1.73 16.74
N THR A 215 -22.44 -1.15 17.38
CA THR A 215 -21.45 -0.34 16.64
C THR A 215 -20.63 -1.19 15.68
N VAL A 216 -20.19 -2.38 16.11
CA VAL A 216 -19.32 -3.24 15.31
C VAL A 216 -20.10 -4.09 14.31
N PHE A 217 -21.24 -4.66 14.74
CA PHE A 217 -22.02 -5.61 13.95
C PHE A 217 -23.40 -5.06 13.54
N GLY A 218 -23.63 -3.76 13.72
CA GLY A 218 -24.92 -3.12 13.45
C GLY A 218 -25.32 -3.09 11.97
N THR A 219 -24.35 -3.09 11.07
CA THR A 219 -24.60 -3.15 9.63
C THR A 219 -25.06 -4.56 9.23
N ARG A 220 -26.13 -4.64 8.44
CA ARG A 220 -26.77 -5.89 7.99
C ARG A 220 -26.77 -6.00 6.47
N ASP A 221 -25.70 -5.61 5.81
CA ASP A 221 -25.53 -5.62 4.37
C ASP A 221 -24.16 -6.20 3.97
N LEU A 222 -23.77 -5.99 2.72
CA LEU A 222 -22.49 -6.46 2.18
C LEU A 222 -21.25 -5.86 2.90
N ASN A 223 -21.41 -4.76 3.65
CA ASN A 223 -20.33 -4.15 4.42
C ASN A 223 -20.30 -4.62 5.89
N SER A 224 -21.14 -5.56 6.26
CA SER A 224 -21.18 -6.10 7.63
C SER A 224 -19.84 -6.72 8.00
N ILE A 225 -19.35 -6.37 9.19
CA ILE A 225 -18.17 -7.00 9.76
C ILE A 225 -18.54 -8.40 10.24
N GLY A 226 -17.78 -9.39 9.84
CA GLY A 226 -17.88 -10.77 10.30
C GLY A 226 -16.67 -11.20 11.10
N LEU A 227 -16.83 -12.20 11.94
CA LEU A 227 -15.71 -12.83 12.63
C LEU A 227 -14.94 -13.73 11.66
N SER A 228 -13.68 -13.41 11.42
CA SER A 228 -12.80 -14.21 10.57
C SER A 228 -12.38 -15.54 11.20
N ASN A 229 -12.52 -15.65 12.52
CA ASN A 229 -12.04 -16.80 13.27
C ASN A 229 -10.61 -17.21 12.83
N SER A 230 -10.36 -18.49 12.61
CA SER A 230 -9.03 -19.01 12.25
C SER A 230 -8.57 -18.64 10.84
N SER A 231 -9.41 -18.07 9.98
CA SER A 231 -8.97 -17.52 8.68
C SER A 231 -7.96 -16.37 8.87
N ALA A 232 -8.01 -15.65 10.00
CA ALA A 232 -7.02 -14.63 10.36
C ALA A 232 -5.59 -15.18 10.41
N LYS A 233 -5.39 -16.46 10.74
CA LYS A 233 -4.06 -17.08 10.78
C LYS A 233 -3.38 -17.12 9.41
N THR A 234 -4.16 -17.27 8.35
CA THR A 234 -3.63 -17.19 6.98
C THR A 234 -3.08 -15.80 6.68
N ILE A 235 -3.82 -14.76 7.07
CA ILE A 235 -3.38 -13.37 6.89
C ILE A 235 -2.11 -13.12 7.71
N LEU A 236 -2.07 -13.58 8.96
CA LEU A 236 -0.87 -13.45 9.80
C LEU A 236 0.35 -14.15 9.16
N GLY A 237 0.16 -15.35 8.61
CA GLY A 237 1.23 -16.06 7.89
C GLY A 237 1.76 -15.27 6.69
N LEU A 238 0.88 -14.64 5.92
CA LEU A 238 1.28 -13.76 4.81
C LEU A 238 2.03 -12.52 5.31
N LEU A 239 1.59 -11.90 6.41
CA LEU A 239 2.27 -10.74 7.00
C LEU A 239 3.68 -11.10 7.51
N ILE A 240 3.87 -12.27 8.12
CA ILE A 240 5.21 -12.77 8.49
C ILE A 240 6.09 -12.94 7.23
N GLY A 241 5.54 -13.52 6.16
CA GLY A 241 6.26 -13.64 4.88
C GLY A 241 6.69 -12.28 4.32
N ILE A 242 5.81 -11.30 4.32
CA ILE A 242 6.11 -9.92 3.90
C ILE A 242 7.17 -9.28 4.80
N ALA A 243 7.12 -9.51 6.12
CA ALA A 243 8.11 -8.99 7.06
C ALA A 243 9.50 -9.60 6.82
N ILE A 244 9.58 -10.85 6.38
CA ILE A 244 10.83 -11.49 5.96
C ILE A 244 11.32 -10.89 4.65
N ASP A 245 10.44 -10.74 3.67
CA ASP A 245 10.79 -10.23 2.34
C ASP A 245 11.33 -8.78 2.39
N ASN A 246 10.79 -7.94 3.27
CA ASN A 246 11.25 -6.57 3.47
C ASN A 246 12.38 -6.41 4.51
N GLY A 247 12.89 -7.50 5.08
CA GLY A 247 14.00 -7.52 6.02
C GLY A 247 13.67 -7.07 7.46
N SER A 248 12.38 -6.91 7.82
CA SER A 248 11.98 -6.64 9.21
C SER A 248 12.15 -7.86 10.11
N ILE A 249 12.06 -9.05 9.55
CA ILE A 249 12.37 -10.36 10.16
C ILE A 249 13.42 -11.00 9.26
N ASN A 250 14.46 -11.65 9.84
CA ASN A 250 15.50 -12.25 9.01
C ASN A 250 15.03 -13.56 8.37
N SER A 251 14.40 -14.44 9.13
CA SER A 251 13.94 -15.74 8.65
C SER A 251 12.93 -16.39 9.60
N LEU A 252 12.32 -17.49 9.16
CA LEU A 252 11.50 -18.33 10.05
C LEU A 252 12.32 -19.07 11.12
N ASP A 253 13.62 -19.14 10.98
CA ASP A 253 14.52 -19.77 11.97
C ASP A 253 14.93 -18.78 13.08
N ASP A 254 14.52 -17.51 13.01
CA ASP A 254 14.71 -16.55 14.09
C ASP A 254 14.01 -17.05 15.36
N LYS A 255 14.71 -16.92 16.51
CA LYS A 255 14.14 -17.25 17.80
C LYS A 255 13.11 -16.18 18.20
N VAL A 256 11.97 -16.61 18.71
CA VAL A 256 10.93 -15.71 19.24
C VAL A 256 11.49 -14.82 20.34
N SER A 257 12.44 -15.31 21.13
CA SER A 257 13.14 -14.59 22.20
C SER A 257 13.93 -13.36 21.72
N GLN A 258 14.25 -13.24 20.42
CA GLN A 258 14.84 -12.03 19.84
C GLN A 258 13.86 -10.85 19.86
N TYR A 259 12.58 -11.13 19.78
CA TYR A 259 11.50 -10.14 19.80
C TYR A 259 10.85 -10.09 21.20
N ILE A 260 10.56 -11.23 21.79
CA ILE A 260 9.95 -11.37 23.12
C ILE A 260 11.06 -11.59 24.14
N THR A 261 11.72 -10.52 24.54
CA THR A 261 12.91 -10.56 25.41
C THR A 261 12.69 -11.19 26.79
N SER A 262 11.45 -11.25 27.25
CA SER A 262 11.10 -11.95 28.50
C SER A 262 11.29 -13.46 28.43
N TRP A 263 11.54 -14.03 27.25
CA TRP A 263 11.81 -15.46 27.06
C TRP A 263 13.32 -15.79 27.08
N VAL A 264 14.19 -14.79 27.03
CA VAL A 264 15.66 -14.98 27.15
C VAL A 264 16.00 -15.61 28.54
N GLY A 265 16.81 -16.65 28.52
CA GLY A 265 17.19 -17.40 29.72
C GLY A 265 16.10 -18.30 30.29
N THR A 266 14.98 -18.47 29.60
CA THR A 266 13.90 -19.40 30.00
C THR A 266 13.91 -20.66 29.12
N THR A 267 13.09 -21.65 29.51
CA THR A 267 12.89 -22.87 28.69
C THR A 267 12.27 -22.61 27.32
N LYS A 268 11.76 -21.41 27.07
CA LYS A 268 11.12 -20.98 25.81
C LYS A 268 12.10 -20.27 24.85
N GLU A 269 13.32 -20.02 25.28
CA GLU A 269 14.31 -19.24 24.54
C GLU A 269 14.56 -19.73 23.11
N ASP A 270 14.55 -21.04 22.92
CA ASP A 270 14.88 -21.68 21.65
C ASP A 270 13.70 -21.87 20.69
N ILE A 271 12.49 -21.46 21.06
CA ILE A 271 11.32 -21.54 20.17
C ILE A 271 11.55 -20.60 18.98
N THR A 272 11.42 -21.15 17.77
CA THR A 272 11.56 -20.38 16.53
C THR A 272 10.22 -19.87 16.00
N LEU A 273 10.27 -18.87 15.09
CA LEU A 273 9.08 -18.43 14.36
C LEU A 273 8.45 -19.58 13.56
N LYS A 274 9.30 -20.48 13.03
CA LYS A 274 8.86 -21.68 12.32
C LYS A 274 8.05 -22.62 13.22
N ASP A 275 8.50 -22.83 14.45
CA ASP A 275 7.77 -23.65 15.41
C ASP A 275 6.39 -23.06 15.71
N MET A 276 6.32 -21.74 15.87
CA MET A 276 5.07 -21.02 16.13
C MET A 276 4.11 -21.07 14.95
N ILE A 277 4.56 -20.70 13.74
CA ILE A 277 3.71 -20.63 12.56
C ILE A 277 3.21 -22.00 12.10
N THR A 278 3.99 -23.05 12.38
CA THR A 278 3.60 -24.44 12.09
C THR A 278 2.87 -25.13 13.24
N MET A 279 2.55 -24.39 14.32
CA MET A 279 1.88 -24.91 15.52
C MET A 279 2.64 -26.07 16.17
N ARG A 280 3.94 -25.90 16.31
CA ARG A 280 4.89 -26.86 16.90
C ARG A 280 5.69 -26.27 18.05
N SER A 281 5.25 -25.13 18.60
CA SER A 281 5.93 -24.40 19.67
C SER A 281 6.18 -25.25 20.95
N GLY A 282 5.35 -26.25 21.17
CA GLY A 282 5.39 -27.04 22.41
C GLY A 282 4.84 -26.33 23.65
N LEU A 283 4.33 -25.11 23.50
CA LEU A 283 3.67 -24.41 24.60
C LEU A 283 2.40 -25.13 25.03
N ALA A 284 2.07 -25.07 26.31
CA ALA A 284 0.83 -25.64 26.85
C ALA A 284 -0.39 -25.05 26.13
N ALA A 285 -1.39 -25.88 25.81
CA ALA A 285 -2.59 -25.38 25.16
C ALA A 285 -3.33 -24.39 26.07
N ILE A 286 -3.94 -23.38 25.47
CA ILE A 286 -4.76 -22.44 26.23
C ILE A 286 -5.89 -23.14 27.02
N THR A 287 -6.46 -24.19 26.46
CA THR A 287 -7.47 -25.02 27.13
C THR A 287 -6.95 -25.69 28.39
N GLU A 288 -5.66 -26.02 28.47
CA GLU A 288 -5.02 -26.55 29.66
C GLU A 288 -4.81 -25.49 30.74
N THR A 289 -4.64 -24.23 30.33
CA THR A 289 -4.38 -23.10 31.23
C THR A 289 -5.67 -22.44 31.73
N LYS A 290 -6.69 -22.34 30.89
CA LYS A 290 -7.94 -21.61 31.17
C LYS A 290 -9.21 -22.46 31.07
N GLY A 291 -9.08 -23.79 30.92
CA GLY A 291 -10.21 -24.71 30.75
C GLY A 291 -10.79 -24.73 29.34
N LEU A 292 -11.91 -25.44 29.16
CA LEU A 292 -12.55 -25.66 27.84
C LEU A 292 -12.88 -24.38 27.07
N LEU A 293 -13.06 -23.25 27.75
CA LEU A 293 -13.38 -21.95 27.17
C LEU A 293 -12.14 -21.07 26.94
N GLY A 294 -10.94 -21.62 27.16
CA GLY A 294 -9.68 -20.86 27.12
C GLY A 294 -9.43 -20.10 25.81
N SER A 295 -9.78 -20.67 24.66
CA SER A 295 -9.65 -19.98 23.38
C SER A 295 -10.64 -18.81 23.23
N HIS A 296 -11.85 -18.95 23.72
CA HIS A 296 -12.82 -17.84 23.73
C HIS A 296 -12.40 -16.74 24.69
N THR A 297 -11.88 -17.11 25.86
CA THR A 297 -11.34 -16.17 26.84
C THR A 297 -10.28 -15.26 26.21
N LEU A 298 -9.33 -15.81 25.43
CA LEU A 298 -8.31 -15.01 24.77
C LEU A 298 -8.83 -14.05 23.70
N MET A 299 -9.94 -14.38 23.04
CA MET A 299 -10.52 -13.50 22.02
C MET A 299 -11.06 -12.20 22.59
N TYR A 300 -11.47 -12.22 23.86
CA TYR A 300 -12.26 -11.15 24.45
C TYR A 300 -11.68 -10.56 25.73
N GLU A 301 -10.60 -11.15 26.23
CA GLU A 301 -9.85 -10.59 27.36
C GLU A 301 -8.81 -9.58 26.88
N SER A 302 -8.66 -8.48 27.61
CA SER A 302 -7.66 -7.44 27.32
C SER A 302 -6.22 -7.91 27.54
N ASP A 303 -6.01 -9.02 28.24
CA ASP A 303 -4.71 -9.58 28.60
C ASP A 303 -4.38 -10.89 27.87
N GLY A 304 -5.09 -11.20 26.80
CA GLY A 304 -4.91 -12.44 26.03
C GLY A 304 -3.47 -12.69 25.60
N LEU A 305 -2.74 -11.64 25.22
CA LEU A 305 -1.32 -11.73 24.92
C LEU A 305 -0.48 -12.11 26.14
N THR A 306 -0.71 -11.48 27.27
CA THR A 306 -0.01 -11.77 28.55
C THR A 306 -0.19 -13.23 28.94
N VAL A 307 -1.42 -13.74 28.87
CA VAL A 307 -1.72 -15.15 29.14
C VAL A 307 -1.01 -16.06 28.15
N SER A 308 -0.98 -15.69 26.88
CA SER A 308 -0.30 -16.49 25.83
C SER A 308 1.19 -16.55 26.05
N LEU A 309 1.82 -15.45 26.43
CA LEU A 309 3.26 -15.36 26.71
C LEU A 309 3.66 -16.11 28.00
N ALA A 310 2.77 -16.18 28.99
CA ALA A 310 3.01 -16.81 30.28
C ALA A 310 2.93 -18.35 30.23
N ARG A 311 2.47 -18.94 29.13
CA ARG A 311 2.37 -20.42 29.01
C ARG A 311 3.72 -21.07 29.16
N ASP A 312 3.75 -22.18 29.86
CA ASP A 312 4.91 -23.06 29.99
C ASP A 312 5.01 -24.03 28.81
N LEU A 313 6.17 -24.67 28.62
CA LEU A 313 6.28 -25.80 27.73
C LEU A 313 5.50 -26.99 28.29
N ASN A 314 4.70 -27.63 27.44
CA ASN A 314 4.05 -28.87 27.79
C ASN A 314 5.01 -30.04 27.48
N PRO A 315 5.38 -30.87 28.47
CA PRO A 315 6.24 -31.99 28.24
C PRO A 315 5.59 -33.09 27.37
N SER A 316 4.26 -33.03 27.18
CA SER A 316 3.54 -34.04 26.38
C SER A 316 2.40 -33.37 25.57
N PRO A 317 2.50 -33.28 24.27
CA PRO A 317 3.60 -33.72 23.39
C PRO A 317 4.80 -32.79 23.52
N PRO A 318 6.02 -33.32 23.32
CA PRO A 318 7.22 -32.50 23.34
C PRO A 318 7.18 -31.45 22.24
N ALA A 319 7.99 -30.41 22.40
CA ALA A 319 8.27 -29.43 21.35
C ALA A 319 8.45 -30.14 19.98
N ASN A 320 8.13 -29.48 18.90
CA ASN A 320 8.14 -29.92 17.50
C ASN A 320 7.01 -30.88 17.05
N LYS A 321 6.08 -31.28 17.91
CA LYS A 321 4.87 -31.97 17.45
C LYS A 321 3.76 -30.99 17.14
N PHE A 322 3.10 -31.22 16.02
CA PHE A 322 1.92 -30.41 15.64
C PHE A 322 0.82 -30.56 16.69
N ARG A 323 0.33 -29.41 17.16
CA ARG A 323 -0.87 -29.31 17.95
C ARG A 323 -1.58 -28.02 17.61
N TYR A 324 -2.83 -28.12 17.16
CA TYR A 324 -3.61 -26.95 16.89
C TYR A 324 -3.88 -26.16 18.19
N ASP A 325 -3.23 -25.00 18.32
CA ASP A 325 -3.44 -24.06 19.41
C ASP A 325 -4.25 -22.87 18.92
N GLY A 326 -5.52 -22.83 19.26
CA GLY A 326 -6.51 -21.94 18.70
C GLY A 326 -6.02 -20.49 18.49
N MET A 327 -5.56 -19.82 19.56
CA MET A 327 -5.21 -18.40 19.51
C MET A 327 -3.84 -18.04 20.08
N GLY A 328 -3.31 -18.84 21.02
CA GLY A 328 -2.15 -18.44 21.80
C GLY A 328 -0.89 -18.18 20.96
N ASP A 329 -0.51 -19.10 20.08
CA ASP A 329 0.64 -18.93 19.20
C ASP A 329 0.40 -17.78 18.21
N THR A 330 -0.85 -17.59 17.78
CA THR A 330 -1.24 -16.51 16.86
C THR A 330 -1.05 -15.12 17.48
N LEU A 331 -1.46 -14.95 18.76
CA LEU A 331 -1.28 -13.68 19.47
C LEU A 331 0.20 -13.33 19.65
N ILE A 332 1.03 -14.33 19.96
CA ILE A 332 2.48 -14.14 20.11
C ILE A 332 3.11 -13.75 18.76
N LEU A 333 2.72 -14.40 17.65
CA LEU A 333 3.20 -14.02 16.32
C LEU A 333 2.76 -12.61 15.90
N GLY A 334 1.56 -12.18 16.29
CA GLY A 334 1.10 -10.80 16.09
C GLY A 334 1.98 -9.81 16.84
N GLU A 335 2.36 -10.10 18.09
CA GLU A 335 3.27 -9.26 18.87
C GLU A 335 4.69 -9.23 18.27
N VAL A 336 5.19 -10.37 17.78
CA VAL A 336 6.47 -10.40 17.04
C VAL A 336 6.42 -9.47 15.83
N LEU A 337 5.35 -9.51 15.03
CA LEU A 337 5.18 -8.59 13.90
C LEU A 337 5.17 -7.14 14.34
N ARG A 338 4.42 -6.82 15.40
CA ARG A 338 4.36 -5.46 15.95
C ARG A 338 5.74 -4.95 16.35
N ILE A 339 6.52 -5.77 17.03
CA ILE A 339 7.89 -5.42 17.47
C ILE A 339 8.84 -5.28 16.27
N ALA A 340 8.80 -6.24 15.34
CA ALA A 340 9.69 -6.27 14.18
C ALA A 340 9.45 -5.12 13.19
N THR A 341 8.19 -4.73 13.02
CA THR A 341 7.80 -3.73 12.01
C THR A 341 7.54 -2.34 12.60
N GLY A 342 7.35 -2.24 13.93
CA GLY A 342 6.91 -1.01 14.60
C GLY A 342 5.47 -0.61 14.27
N LYS A 343 4.65 -1.52 13.71
CA LYS A 343 3.25 -1.30 13.32
C LYS A 343 2.36 -2.30 14.01
N ASP A 344 1.14 -1.90 14.34
CA ASP A 344 0.11 -2.83 14.81
C ASP A 344 -0.28 -3.75 13.65
N ALA A 345 -0.44 -5.05 13.97
CA ALA A 345 -0.77 -6.10 13.01
C ALA A 345 -2.28 -6.21 12.75
#